data_6491908e7374a45487d007b7e57cd18b
#
_entry.id   6491908e7374a45487d007b7e57cd18b
#
_cell.length_a   1.000
_cell.length_b   1.000
_cell.length_c   1.000
_cell.angle_alpha   90.00
_cell.angle_beta   90.00
_cell.angle_gamma   90.00
#
_symmetry.space_group_name_H-M   'P 1'
#
loop_
_entity.id
_entity.type
_entity.pdbx_description
1 polymer ?
#
loop_
_entity_poly.entity_id
_entity_poly.type
_entity_poly.pdbx_seq_one_letter_code
_entity_poly.pdbx_strand_id
1 'polypeptide(L)' 'MILLNRGFMERDDAIVDIEDRGYQFGDGVYELIRVYDGVCFEMEGHVQRLKLSSLKIELALPYPLEDIARNLKQLV' A
#
# COMPACT_ATOMS: atom_id res chain seq x y z
N MET A 1 -0.66 7.38 -12.24
CA MET A 1 -1.88 6.88 -11.57
C MET A 1 -1.56 6.51 -10.14
N ILE A 2 -2.46 6.80 -9.24
CA ILE A 2 -2.33 6.53 -7.81
C ILE A 2 -3.51 5.68 -7.36
N LEU A 3 -3.25 4.74 -6.46
CA LEU A 3 -4.31 4.04 -5.75
C LEU A 3 -4.34 4.60 -4.32
N LEU A 4 -5.42 5.29 -3.98
CA LEU A 4 -5.65 5.78 -2.62
C LEU A 4 -6.91 5.11 -2.08
N ASN A 5 -6.75 4.39 -0.97
CA ASN A 5 -7.82 3.57 -0.41
C ASN A 5 -8.38 2.61 -1.46
N ARG A 6 -9.62 2.80 -1.93
CA ARG A 6 -10.26 1.90 -2.90
C ARG A 6 -10.29 2.46 -4.31
N GLY A 7 -9.73 3.65 -4.55
CA GLY A 7 -9.87 4.32 -5.82
C GLY A 7 -8.57 4.55 -6.55
N PHE A 8 -8.54 4.17 -7.82
CA PHE A 8 -7.49 4.60 -8.74
C PHE A 8 -7.80 6.02 -9.19
N MET A 9 -6.84 6.91 -9.10
CA MET A 9 -7.07 8.32 -9.40
C MET A 9 -5.79 9.00 -9.87
N GLU A 10 -5.95 10.20 -10.41
CA GLU A 10 -4.81 11.03 -10.74
C GLU A 10 -4.26 11.71 -9.49
N ARG A 11 -3.01 12.15 -9.58
CA ARG A 11 -2.30 12.73 -8.45
C ARG A 11 -3.06 13.90 -7.80
N ASP A 12 -3.63 14.77 -8.62
CA ASP A 12 -4.29 15.97 -8.11
C ASP A 12 -5.57 15.68 -7.33
N ASP A 13 -6.16 14.50 -7.54
CA ASP A 13 -7.36 14.06 -6.86
C ASP A 13 -7.05 13.24 -5.58
N ALA A 14 -5.79 12.89 -5.37
CA ALA A 14 -5.37 12.07 -4.22
C ALA A 14 -5.16 12.96 -3.00
N ILE A 15 -6.17 13.03 -2.14
CA ILE A 15 -6.20 13.92 -0.99
C ILE A 15 -6.29 13.09 0.29
N VAL A 16 -5.50 13.46 1.29
CA VAL A 16 -5.49 12.84 2.61
C VAL A 16 -5.88 13.89 3.63
N ASP A 17 -6.76 13.52 4.57
CA ASP A 17 -7.20 14.42 5.64
C ASP A 17 -6.02 14.77 6.55
N ILE A 18 -5.92 16.02 6.99
CA ILE A 18 -4.84 16.46 7.87
C ILE A 18 -4.89 15.81 9.25
N GLU A 19 -6.05 15.25 9.62
CA GLU A 19 -6.22 14.52 10.88
C GLU A 19 -5.87 13.04 10.76
N ASP A 20 -5.44 12.57 9.59
CA ASP A 20 -4.97 11.19 9.42
C ASP A 20 -3.83 10.90 10.39
N ARG A 21 -3.90 9.75 11.08
CA ARG A 21 -2.92 9.41 12.10
C ARG A 21 -1.52 9.20 11.53
N GLY A 22 -1.43 8.72 10.31
CA GLY A 22 -0.14 8.60 9.61
C GLY A 22 0.53 9.95 9.45
N TYR A 23 -0.26 10.98 9.12
CA TYR A 23 0.24 12.32 8.94
C TYR A 23 0.63 12.97 10.28
N GLN A 24 -0.22 12.86 11.30
CA GLN A 24 -0.02 13.53 12.57
C GLN A 24 0.97 12.81 13.50
N PHE A 25 0.96 11.47 13.50
CA PHE A 25 1.69 10.68 14.49
C PHE A 25 2.69 9.71 13.86
N GLY A 26 2.75 9.62 12.55
CA GLY A 26 3.60 8.65 11.89
C GLY A 26 3.11 7.22 11.98
N ASP A 27 1.85 7.00 12.35
CA ASP A 27 1.26 5.66 12.43
C ASP A 27 1.13 5.08 11.03
N GLY A 28 2.05 4.21 10.64
CA GLY A 28 2.01 3.63 9.32
C GLY A 28 3.13 2.64 9.09
N VAL A 29 3.00 1.88 8.03
CA VAL A 29 4.02 0.96 7.54
C VAL A 29 4.14 1.15 6.04
N TYR A 30 5.27 0.75 5.47
CA TYR A 30 5.47 0.88 4.03
C TYR A 30 6.21 -0.32 3.48
N GLU A 31 6.08 -0.51 2.15
CA GLU A 31 6.86 -1.43 1.36
C GLU A 31 7.24 -0.78 0.04
N LEU A 32 8.36 -1.19 -0.49
CA LEU A 32 8.83 -0.74 -1.80
C LEU A 32 9.11 -1.97 -2.66
N ILE A 33 8.40 -2.06 -3.79
CA ILE A 33 8.49 -3.19 -4.69
C ILE A 33 9.08 -2.71 -6.02
N ARG A 34 10.18 -3.32 -6.44
CA ARG A 34 10.78 -3.01 -7.73
C ARG A 34 10.00 -3.68 -8.85
N VAL A 35 9.95 -3.00 -9.99
CA VAL A 35 9.28 -3.49 -11.19
C VAL A 35 10.31 -3.60 -12.30
N TYR A 36 10.40 -4.78 -12.92
CA TYR A 36 11.28 -5.03 -14.06
C TYR A 36 10.42 -5.52 -15.22
N ASP A 37 10.50 -4.81 -16.35
CA ASP A 37 9.74 -5.17 -17.57
C ASP A 37 8.25 -5.42 -17.30
N GLY A 38 7.65 -4.55 -16.47
CA GLY A 38 6.22 -4.65 -16.16
C GLY A 38 5.88 -5.73 -15.12
N VAL A 39 6.88 -6.38 -14.53
CA VAL A 39 6.68 -7.45 -13.54
C VAL A 39 7.19 -7.02 -12.18
N CYS A 40 6.33 -7.14 -11.17
CA CYS A 40 6.71 -6.86 -9.79
C CYS A 40 7.67 -7.94 -9.27
N PHE A 41 8.82 -7.50 -8.78
CA PHE A 41 9.84 -8.40 -8.25
C PHE A 41 9.52 -8.78 -6.81
N GLU A 42 9.46 -10.10 -6.54
CA GLU A 42 9.23 -10.63 -5.18
C GLU A 42 7.96 -10.10 -4.53
N MET A 43 6.89 -9.97 -5.31
CA MET A 43 5.60 -9.42 -4.85
C MET A 43 5.13 -10.12 -3.57
N GLU A 44 5.13 -11.45 -3.57
CA GLU A 44 4.59 -12.22 -2.45
C GLU A 44 5.40 -11.98 -1.17
N GLY A 45 6.73 -11.95 -1.27
CA GLY A 45 7.59 -11.67 -0.12
C GLY A 45 7.34 -10.28 0.46
N HIS A 46 7.18 -9.27 -0.40
CA HIS A 46 6.90 -7.91 0.04
C HIS A 46 5.54 -7.79 0.71
N VAL A 47 4.52 -8.42 0.16
CA VAL A 47 3.16 -8.39 0.71
C VAL A 47 3.12 -9.08 2.08
N GLN A 48 3.81 -10.20 2.22
CA GLN A 48 3.92 -10.88 3.52
C GLN A 48 4.66 -10.03 4.54
N ARG A 49 5.73 -9.35 4.13
CA ARG A 49 6.47 -8.47 5.03
C ARG A 49 5.63 -7.26 5.45
N LEU A 50 4.81 -6.73 4.55
CA LEU A 50 3.86 -5.66 4.87
C LEU A 50 2.93 -6.10 5.99
N LYS A 51 2.39 -7.31 5.90
CA LYS A 51 1.53 -7.88 6.94
C LYS A 51 2.26 -7.98 8.28
N LEU A 52 3.49 -8.49 8.27
CA LEU A 52 4.28 -8.62 9.50
C LEU A 52 4.57 -7.25 10.12
N SER A 53 4.91 -6.26 9.30
CA SER A 53 5.15 -4.89 9.77
C SER A 53 3.91 -4.29 10.40
N SER A 54 2.74 -4.49 9.79
CA SER A 54 1.48 -3.97 10.32
C SER A 54 1.11 -4.62 11.66
N LEU A 55 1.36 -5.92 11.81
CA LEU A 55 1.11 -6.63 13.06
C LEU A 55 1.97 -6.09 14.21
N LYS A 56 3.20 -5.67 13.92
CA LYS A 56 4.11 -5.14 14.94
C LYS A 56 3.63 -3.84 15.56
N ILE A 57 2.86 -3.05 14.84
CA ILE A 57 2.28 -1.81 15.35
C ILE A 57 0.78 -1.93 15.59
N GLU A 58 0.26 -3.14 15.58
CA GLU A 58 -1.17 -3.42 15.81
C GLU A 58 -2.08 -2.69 14.84
N LEU A 59 -1.62 -2.53 13.60
CA LEU A 59 -2.38 -1.90 12.53
C LEU A 59 -3.03 -2.97 11.67
N ALA A 60 -4.36 -3.04 11.68
CA ALA A 60 -5.09 -3.97 10.83
C ALA A 60 -5.07 -3.47 9.39
N LEU A 61 -4.64 -4.33 8.45
CA LEU A 61 -4.71 -4.01 7.03
C LEU A 61 -6.18 -3.95 6.60
N PRO A 62 -6.56 -2.93 5.80
CA PRO A 62 -7.97 -2.74 5.42
C PRO A 62 -8.48 -3.75 4.40
N TYR A 63 -7.57 -4.49 3.73
CA TYR A 63 -7.91 -5.43 2.67
C TYR A 63 -7.15 -6.73 2.83
N PRO A 64 -7.68 -7.86 2.29
CA PRO A 64 -6.91 -9.09 2.17
C PRO A 64 -5.63 -8.89 1.35
N LEU A 65 -4.59 -9.68 1.63
CA LEU A 65 -3.31 -9.56 0.94
C LEU A 65 -3.43 -9.79 -0.56
N GLU A 66 -4.29 -10.71 -0.99
CA GLU A 66 -4.51 -10.96 -2.40
C GLU A 66 -5.10 -9.75 -3.14
N ASP A 67 -5.92 -8.95 -2.46
CA ASP A 67 -6.48 -7.72 -3.03
C ASP A 67 -5.40 -6.66 -3.17
N ILE A 68 -4.53 -6.54 -2.19
CA ILE A 68 -3.39 -5.61 -2.24
C ILE A 68 -2.49 -5.97 -3.41
N ALA A 69 -2.13 -7.24 -3.55
CA ALA A 69 -1.27 -7.70 -4.64
C ALA A 69 -1.91 -7.45 -6.01
N ARG A 70 -3.21 -7.75 -6.14
CA ARG A 70 -3.94 -7.53 -7.39
C ARG A 70 -3.97 -6.06 -7.78
N ASN A 71 -4.25 -5.17 -6.83
CA ASN A 71 -4.29 -3.74 -7.07
C ASN A 71 -2.91 -3.18 -7.43
N LEU A 72 -1.87 -3.67 -6.79
CA LEU A 72 -0.50 -3.27 -7.13
C LEU A 72 -0.15 -3.64 -8.57
N LYS A 73 -0.57 -4.81 -9.03
CA LYS A 73 -0.35 -5.23 -10.41
C LYS A 73 -1.05 -4.32 -11.42
N GLN A 74 -2.20 -3.74 -11.05
CA GLN A 74 -2.91 -2.81 -11.91
C GLN A 74 -2.20 -1.46 -12.04
N LEU A 75 -1.40 -1.08 -11.04
CA LEU A 75 -0.62 0.16 -11.09
C LEU A 75 0.60 0.08 -12.01
N VAL A 76 1.02 -1.11 -12.33
CA VAL A 76 2.25 -1.34 -13.12
C VAL A 76 2.02 -1.27 -14.62
#